data_3a562bbd2614e6b9a47da41187474852
#
_entry.id   3a562bbd2614e6b9a47da41187474852
#
_cell.length_a   1.000
_cell.length_b   1.000
_cell.length_c   1.000
_cell.angle_alpha   90.00
_cell.angle_beta   90.00
_cell.angle_gamma   90.00
#
_symmetry.space_group_name_H-M   'P 1'
#
loop_
_entity.id
_entity.type
_entity.pdbx_description
1 polymer ?
#
loop_
_entity_poly.entity_id
_entity_poly.type
_entity_poly.pdbx_seq_one_letter_code
_entity_poly.pdbx_strand_id
1 'polypeptide(L)'
;WITIPAAKRKELISAIVAAGERLIAADPADWKSRVMSTVLELNQRYPGDIGVLGALLLNHIELSPGEAVYLDAGQLHAYVSGLGVEIMANSDNVLRGGLTPKFVDVPELVKVLTYAAADEPRVQQQDKSAQDNVHDAAAWSYPVPIEEFLLDRVELTGSSSVDLDYDGPTIALCTAGSVTFTDAAGKTLTATPGQAVWLPASEGLVTATAES
;
A
#
# COMPACT_ATOMS: atom_id res chain seq x y z
N TRP A 1 22.53 1.01 11.10
CA TRP A 1 22.67 -0.15 10.19
C TRP A 1 23.04 0.26 8.77
N ILE A 2 22.43 1.26 8.19
CA ILE A 2 22.63 1.69 6.80
C ILE A 2 24.07 2.13 6.48
N THR A 3 24.83 2.52 7.50
CA THR A 3 26.23 2.94 7.40
C THR A 3 27.25 1.83 7.67
N ILE A 4 26.82 0.59 7.85
CA ILE A 4 27.72 -0.55 8.07
C ILE A 4 28.66 -0.72 6.87
N PRO A 5 30.00 -0.79 7.09
CA PRO A 5 30.96 -1.01 6.01
C PRO A 5 30.68 -2.30 5.22
N ALA A 6 30.88 -2.27 3.90
CA ALA A 6 30.49 -3.35 2.98
C ALA A 6 31.02 -4.75 3.39
N ALA A 7 32.29 -4.84 3.86
CA ALA A 7 32.88 -6.10 4.30
C ALA A 7 32.14 -6.70 5.51
N LYS A 8 31.86 -5.88 6.52
CA LYS A 8 31.10 -6.30 7.71
C LYS A 8 29.63 -6.61 7.39
N ARG A 9 29.05 -5.88 6.45
CA ARG A 9 27.68 -6.10 5.97
C ARG A 9 27.49 -7.49 5.41
N LYS A 10 28.39 -7.90 4.50
CA LYS A 10 28.32 -9.23 3.86
C LYS A 10 28.43 -10.36 4.90
N GLU A 11 29.35 -10.25 5.83
CA GLU A 11 29.52 -11.22 6.92
C GLU A 11 28.24 -11.31 7.78
N LEU A 12 27.70 -10.16 8.19
CA LEU A 12 26.51 -10.09 9.03
C LEU A 12 25.29 -10.67 8.32
N ILE A 13 25.05 -10.32 7.05
CA ILE A 13 23.94 -10.86 6.27
C ILE A 13 24.07 -12.39 6.13
N SER A 14 25.27 -12.90 5.84
CA SER A 14 25.48 -14.35 5.75
C SER A 14 25.19 -15.06 7.07
N ALA A 15 25.59 -14.49 8.20
CA ALA A 15 25.31 -15.05 9.52
C ALA A 15 23.81 -15.04 9.83
N ILE A 16 23.11 -13.96 9.49
CA ILE A 16 21.66 -13.82 9.69
C ILE A 16 20.90 -14.82 8.82
N VAL A 17 21.25 -14.96 7.55
CA VAL A 17 20.65 -15.95 6.62
C VAL A 17 20.79 -17.36 7.18
N ALA A 18 22.01 -17.76 7.57
CA ALA A 18 22.25 -19.08 8.14
C ALA A 18 21.50 -19.31 9.50
N ALA A 19 21.32 -18.26 10.29
CA ALA A 19 20.52 -18.34 11.50
C ALA A 19 19.02 -18.48 11.18
N GLY A 20 18.54 -17.75 10.19
CA GLY A 20 17.16 -17.81 9.73
C GLY A 20 16.78 -19.19 9.17
N GLU A 21 17.64 -19.79 8.35
CA GLU A 21 17.43 -21.14 7.83
C GLU A 21 17.28 -22.16 8.97
N ARG A 22 18.13 -22.07 9.99
CA ARG A 22 18.01 -22.95 11.17
C ARG A 22 16.72 -22.72 11.96
N LEU A 23 16.32 -21.47 12.12
CA LEU A 23 15.09 -21.12 12.84
C LEU A 23 13.86 -21.66 12.12
N ILE A 24 13.77 -21.45 10.81
CA ILE A 24 12.66 -21.93 9.97
C ILE A 24 12.60 -23.48 10.00
N ALA A 25 13.75 -24.14 9.96
CA ALA A 25 13.81 -25.59 10.02
C ALA A 25 13.37 -26.14 11.39
N ALA A 26 13.60 -25.41 12.47
CA ALA A 26 13.24 -25.81 13.82
C ALA A 26 11.73 -25.64 14.12
N ASP A 27 11.14 -24.52 13.72
CA ASP A 27 9.70 -24.23 13.89
C ASP A 27 9.19 -23.32 12.76
N PRO A 28 8.68 -23.90 11.66
CA PRO A 28 8.15 -23.12 10.54
C PRO A 28 6.93 -22.25 10.87
N ALA A 29 6.20 -22.58 11.93
CA ALA A 29 4.97 -21.89 12.33
C ALA A 29 5.22 -20.67 13.23
N ASP A 30 6.41 -20.55 13.82
CA ASP A 30 6.78 -19.41 14.65
C ASP A 30 6.73 -18.10 13.83
N TRP A 31 6.24 -17.04 14.44
CA TRP A 31 6.19 -15.72 13.80
C TRP A 31 7.59 -15.23 13.35
N LYS A 32 8.64 -15.56 14.08
CA LYS A 32 10.03 -15.25 13.70
C LYS A 32 10.44 -15.98 12.42
N SER A 33 9.96 -17.20 12.21
CA SER A 33 10.22 -17.94 10.98
C SER A 33 9.56 -17.28 9.77
N ARG A 34 8.36 -16.70 9.93
CA ARG A 34 7.73 -15.89 8.86
C ARG A 34 8.55 -14.65 8.53
N VAL A 35 9.00 -13.90 9.54
CA VAL A 35 9.87 -12.74 9.33
C VAL A 35 11.18 -13.16 8.64
N MET A 36 11.80 -14.23 9.10
CA MET A 36 13.05 -14.73 8.50
C MET A 36 12.87 -15.24 7.08
N SER A 37 11.73 -15.82 6.75
CA SER A 37 11.42 -16.21 5.35
C SER A 37 11.42 -15.00 4.42
N THR A 38 10.83 -13.87 4.85
CA THR A 38 10.92 -12.60 4.14
C THR A 38 12.35 -12.11 3.99
N VAL A 39 13.16 -12.17 5.03
CA VAL A 39 14.58 -11.75 4.97
C VAL A 39 15.38 -12.61 3.99
N LEU A 40 15.16 -13.93 3.98
CA LEU A 40 15.79 -14.84 3.03
C LEU A 40 15.38 -14.52 1.59
N GLU A 41 14.09 -14.30 1.34
CA GLU A 41 13.57 -13.92 0.03
C GLU A 41 14.18 -12.59 -0.44
N LEU A 42 14.24 -11.58 0.41
CA LEU A 42 14.87 -10.30 0.08
C LEU A 42 16.37 -10.47 -0.24
N ASN A 43 17.08 -11.32 0.51
CA ASN A 43 18.47 -11.59 0.22
C ASN A 43 18.68 -12.37 -1.10
N GLN A 44 17.74 -13.20 -1.51
CA GLN A 44 17.78 -13.87 -2.83
C GLN A 44 17.59 -12.85 -3.97
N ARG A 45 16.68 -11.89 -3.81
CA ARG A 45 16.40 -10.84 -4.80
C ARG A 45 17.48 -9.75 -4.84
N TYR A 46 18.05 -9.40 -3.68
CA TYR A 46 19.03 -8.33 -3.49
C TYR A 46 20.24 -8.83 -2.67
N PRO A 47 21.08 -9.71 -3.22
CA PRO A 47 22.17 -10.35 -2.46
C PRO A 47 23.13 -9.32 -1.86
N GLY A 48 23.24 -9.31 -0.54
CA GLY A 48 24.17 -8.43 0.17
C GLY A 48 23.73 -6.96 0.26
N ASP A 49 22.51 -6.62 -0.15
CA ASP A 49 21.96 -5.27 0.00
C ASP A 49 21.69 -4.95 1.48
N ILE A 50 21.94 -3.71 1.87
CA ILE A 50 21.76 -3.26 3.25
C ILE A 50 20.30 -3.28 3.69
N GLY A 51 19.36 -3.14 2.77
CA GLY A 51 17.94 -3.21 3.02
C GLY A 51 17.46 -4.57 3.56
N VAL A 52 18.21 -5.65 3.28
CA VAL A 52 17.97 -6.98 3.88
C VAL A 52 18.07 -6.90 5.42
N LEU A 53 19.03 -6.16 5.95
CA LEU A 53 19.15 -5.91 7.39
C LEU A 53 18.06 -4.96 7.89
N GLY A 54 17.66 -3.99 7.07
CA GLY A 54 16.57 -3.07 7.36
C GLY A 54 15.26 -3.79 7.64
N ALA A 55 14.96 -4.85 6.91
CA ALA A 55 13.74 -5.65 7.08
C ALA A 55 13.58 -6.24 8.50
N LEU A 56 14.69 -6.47 9.23
CA LEU A 56 14.65 -6.92 10.63
C LEU A 56 14.33 -5.82 11.63
N LEU A 57 14.41 -4.56 11.22
CA LEU A 57 14.15 -3.39 12.06
C LEU A 57 12.76 -2.80 11.82
N LEU A 58 12.07 -3.25 10.79
CA LEU A 58 10.74 -2.79 10.42
C LEU A 58 9.67 -3.78 10.89
N ASN A 59 8.46 -3.28 11.09
CA ASN A 59 7.30 -4.12 11.35
C ASN A 59 6.98 -4.95 10.12
N HIS A 60 6.81 -6.26 10.29
CA HIS A 60 6.31 -7.14 9.25
C HIS A 60 4.78 -7.15 9.31
N ILE A 61 4.14 -6.54 8.33
CA ILE A 61 2.71 -6.34 8.29
C ILE A 61 2.11 -7.16 7.15
N GLU A 62 1.16 -8.02 7.47
CA GLU A 62 0.33 -8.74 6.50
C GLU A 62 -1.04 -8.08 6.46
N LEU A 63 -1.49 -7.67 5.29
CA LEU A 63 -2.79 -7.04 5.08
C LEU A 63 -3.75 -8.02 4.41
N SER A 64 -4.94 -8.15 4.95
CA SER A 64 -6.07 -8.81 4.29
C SER A 64 -6.67 -7.91 3.20
N PRO A 65 -7.40 -8.47 2.22
CA PRO A 65 -8.11 -7.65 1.24
C PRO A 65 -8.99 -6.60 1.91
N GLY A 66 -8.82 -5.35 1.49
CA GLY A 66 -9.53 -4.19 2.04
C GLY A 66 -8.86 -3.52 3.23
N GLU A 67 -7.91 -4.14 3.90
CA GLU A 67 -7.11 -3.46 4.92
C GLU A 67 -6.14 -2.45 4.28
N ALA A 68 -5.83 -1.38 4.99
CA ALA A 68 -4.92 -0.35 4.56
C ALA A 68 -3.96 0.08 5.68
N VAL A 69 -2.82 0.62 5.29
CA VAL A 69 -1.88 1.28 6.20
C VAL A 69 -1.69 2.73 5.78
N TYR A 70 -1.50 3.60 6.74
CA TYR A 70 -1.05 4.96 6.53
C TYR A 70 0.42 5.08 6.95
N LEU A 71 1.22 5.66 6.07
CA LEU A 71 2.65 5.88 6.30
C LEU A 71 2.95 7.35 6.06
N ASP A 72 3.29 8.04 7.13
CA ASP A 72 3.65 9.46 7.08
C ASP A 72 5.05 9.66 6.46
N ALA A 73 5.34 10.89 6.08
CA ALA A 73 6.67 11.26 5.60
C ALA A 73 7.77 10.88 6.60
N GLY A 74 8.90 10.39 6.10
CA GLY A 74 10.04 9.96 6.91
C GLY A 74 9.91 8.54 7.48
N GLN A 75 8.86 7.81 7.21
CA GLN A 75 8.70 6.40 7.60
C GLN A 75 9.24 5.47 6.53
N LEU A 76 10.31 4.74 6.85
CA LEU A 76 10.90 3.77 5.94
C LEU A 76 10.01 2.54 5.81
N HIS A 77 9.70 2.16 4.58
CA HIS A 77 8.85 1.00 4.28
C HIS A 77 9.25 0.33 2.97
N ALA A 78 8.78 -0.89 2.76
CA ALA A 78 8.93 -1.62 1.52
C ALA A 78 7.77 -2.61 1.32
N TYR A 79 7.33 -2.77 0.08
CA TYR A 79 6.38 -3.81 -0.33
C TYR A 79 7.14 -5.10 -0.65
N VAL A 80 6.77 -6.19 -0.01
CA VAL A 80 7.43 -7.49 -0.20
C VAL A 80 6.71 -8.31 -1.27
N SER A 81 5.41 -8.48 -1.13
CA SER A 81 4.58 -9.25 -2.05
C SER A 81 3.12 -8.84 -1.98
N GLY A 82 2.34 -9.23 -2.99
CA GLY A 82 0.91 -8.95 -3.08
C GLY A 82 0.58 -7.86 -4.09
N LEU A 83 -0.71 -7.50 -4.13
CA LEU A 83 -1.24 -6.41 -4.95
C LEU A 83 -1.87 -5.38 -4.02
N GLY A 84 -1.49 -4.12 -4.18
CA GLY A 84 -2.01 -3.00 -3.41
C GLY A 84 -2.33 -1.81 -4.31
N VAL A 85 -3.20 -0.95 -3.82
CA VAL A 85 -3.43 0.39 -4.38
C VAL A 85 -2.76 1.38 -3.45
N GLU A 86 -1.88 2.20 -3.99
CA GLU A 86 -1.19 3.26 -3.25
C GLU A 86 -1.66 4.63 -3.75
N ILE A 87 -2.00 5.51 -2.81
CA ILE A 87 -2.24 6.91 -3.08
C ILE A 87 -1.24 7.74 -2.27
N MET A 88 -0.66 8.75 -2.89
CA MET A 88 0.31 9.65 -2.26
C MET A 88 -0.04 11.09 -2.55
N ALA A 89 0.32 12.00 -1.64
CA ALA A 89 0.37 13.41 -1.93
C ALA A 89 1.31 13.69 -3.12
N ASN A 90 1.00 14.70 -3.92
CA ASN A 90 1.77 15.03 -5.12
C ASN A 90 3.17 15.55 -4.75
N SER A 91 4.14 14.63 -4.66
CA SER A 91 5.52 14.89 -4.29
C SER A 91 6.45 13.92 -5.04
N ASP A 92 7.63 14.39 -5.47
CA ASP A 92 8.64 13.59 -6.19
C ASP A 92 9.99 13.55 -5.47
N ASN A 93 10.02 13.77 -4.17
CA ASN A 93 11.23 13.79 -3.34
C ASN A 93 11.49 12.46 -2.61
N VAL A 94 11.20 11.34 -3.24
CA VAL A 94 11.35 10.00 -2.67
C VAL A 94 12.82 9.60 -2.54
N LEU A 95 13.27 9.36 -1.29
CA LEU A 95 14.58 8.78 -0.98
C LEU A 95 14.49 7.25 -0.89
N ARG A 96 15.62 6.58 -1.18
CA ARG A 96 15.71 5.11 -1.17
C ARG A 96 16.48 4.64 0.04
N GLY A 97 16.00 3.56 0.70
CA GLY A 97 16.64 2.98 1.88
C GLY A 97 17.40 1.67 1.63
N GLY A 98 17.41 1.16 0.41
CA GLY A 98 17.95 -0.13 0.00
C GLY A 98 16.97 -0.92 -0.84
N LEU A 99 17.27 -2.21 -1.11
CA LEU A 99 16.46 -3.13 -1.92
C LEU A 99 16.16 -2.58 -3.32
N THR A 100 17.15 -1.92 -3.92
CA THR A 100 17.01 -1.24 -5.21
C THR A 100 18.36 -1.12 -5.91
N PRO A 101 18.40 -1.19 -7.25
CA PRO A 101 19.58 -0.82 -8.03
C PRO A 101 19.79 0.71 -8.15
N LYS A 102 18.81 1.53 -7.70
CA LYS A 102 18.89 2.99 -7.75
C LYS A 102 19.85 3.52 -6.68
N PHE A 103 20.37 4.72 -6.91
CA PHE A 103 21.22 5.41 -5.94
C PHE A 103 20.51 5.61 -4.59
N VAL A 104 21.24 5.35 -3.51
CA VAL A 104 20.79 5.58 -2.13
C VAL A 104 21.64 6.68 -1.54
N ASP A 105 21.04 7.86 -1.31
CA ASP A 105 21.67 8.98 -0.63
C ASP A 105 21.56 8.79 0.88
N VAL A 106 22.51 8.06 1.46
CA VAL A 106 22.51 7.75 2.90
C VAL A 106 22.62 9.01 3.76
N PRO A 107 23.50 9.99 3.45
CA PRO A 107 23.57 11.24 4.21
C PRO A 107 22.25 12.01 4.25
N GLU A 108 21.52 12.07 3.16
CA GLU A 108 20.23 12.75 3.11
C GLU A 108 19.13 11.92 3.77
N LEU A 109 19.09 10.62 3.49
CA LEU A 109 18.11 9.72 4.08
C LEU A 109 18.10 9.78 5.62
N VAL A 110 19.26 9.73 6.27
CA VAL A 110 19.34 9.74 7.74
C VAL A 110 18.91 11.06 8.38
N LYS A 111 18.84 12.15 7.62
CA LYS A 111 18.33 13.44 8.13
C LYS A 111 16.81 13.49 8.17
N VAL A 112 16.14 12.81 7.24
CA VAL A 112 14.69 12.89 7.07
C VAL A 112 13.94 11.70 7.69
N LEU A 113 14.64 10.61 8.03
CA LEU A 113 14.02 9.45 8.66
C LEU A 113 13.49 9.77 10.06
N THR A 114 12.28 9.34 10.32
CA THR A 114 11.70 9.25 11.65
C THR A 114 12.14 7.93 12.29
N TYR A 115 12.75 8.02 13.49
CA TYR A 115 13.26 6.85 14.22
C TYR A 115 12.33 6.39 15.36
N ALA A 116 11.14 6.95 15.43
CA ALA A 116 10.12 6.51 16.37
C ALA A 116 9.54 5.16 15.92
N ALA A 117 9.32 4.25 16.85
CA ALA A 117 8.59 3.04 16.58
C ALA A 117 7.12 3.38 16.26
N ALA A 118 6.58 2.79 15.21
CA ALA A 118 5.15 2.85 14.92
C ALA A 118 4.46 1.66 15.60
N ASP A 119 3.46 1.94 16.43
CA ASP A 119 2.77 0.89 17.17
C ASP A 119 1.78 0.12 16.26
N GLU A 120 0.91 0.84 15.55
CA GLU A 120 -0.08 0.24 14.64
C GLU A 120 -0.38 1.19 13.47
N PRO A 121 0.17 0.93 12.28
CA PRO A 121 -0.04 1.79 11.11
C PRO A 121 -1.32 1.48 10.34
N ARG A 122 -2.10 0.43 10.72
CA ARG A 122 -3.34 0.11 10.03
C ARG A 122 -4.39 1.20 10.22
N VAL A 123 -5.03 1.56 9.12
CA VAL A 123 -6.14 2.50 9.12
C VAL A 123 -7.42 1.80 9.55
N GLN A 124 -8.13 2.37 10.52
CA GLN A 124 -9.46 1.90 10.88
C GLN A 124 -10.46 2.33 9.82
N GLN A 125 -10.98 1.37 9.06
CA GLN A 125 -12.00 1.62 8.05
C GLN A 125 -13.27 2.17 8.70
N GLN A 126 -13.91 3.14 8.04
CA GLN A 126 -15.24 3.63 8.40
C GLN A 126 -16.25 3.08 7.39
N ASP A 127 -17.26 2.37 7.87
CA ASP A 127 -18.36 1.89 7.05
C ASP A 127 -19.22 3.08 6.59
N LYS A 128 -19.42 3.18 5.29
CA LYS A 128 -20.20 4.20 4.58
C LYS A 128 -21.44 3.61 3.90
N SER A 129 -21.69 2.33 4.04
CA SER A 129 -22.75 1.61 3.30
C SER A 129 -24.16 2.14 3.57
N ALA A 130 -24.38 2.83 4.70
CA ALA A 130 -25.65 3.44 5.05
C ALA A 130 -25.80 4.91 4.60
N GLN A 131 -24.86 5.46 3.81
CA GLN A 131 -24.96 6.81 3.28
C GLN A 131 -25.99 6.90 2.14
N ASP A 132 -26.63 8.05 1.99
CA ASP A 132 -27.71 8.27 1.01
C ASP A 132 -27.27 8.09 -0.45
N ASN A 133 -25.98 8.23 -0.72
CA ASN A 133 -25.38 8.04 -2.03
C ASN A 133 -24.94 6.61 -2.33
N VAL A 134 -25.14 5.66 -1.40
CA VAL A 134 -24.77 4.23 -1.55
C VAL A 134 -26.05 3.40 -1.60
N HIS A 135 -26.29 2.70 -2.70
CA HIS A 135 -27.53 1.99 -2.98
C HIS A 135 -27.26 0.49 -3.11
N ASP A 136 -27.66 -0.28 -2.12
CA ASP A 136 -27.46 -1.74 -2.02
C ASP A 136 -26.01 -2.19 -2.24
N ALA A 137 -25.04 -1.32 -1.93
CA ALA A 137 -23.62 -1.55 -2.06
C ALA A 137 -22.92 -1.52 -0.69
N ALA A 138 -21.72 -2.09 -0.61
CA ALA A 138 -20.87 -1.93 0.55
C ALA A 138 -19.80 -0.86 0.25
N ALA A 139 -19.62 0.08 1.16
CA ALA A 139 -18.69 1.19 1.00
C ALA A 139 -17.90 1.47 2.28
N TRP A 140 -16.65 1.83 2.11
CA TRP A 140 -15.73 2.17 3.21
C TRP A 140 -14.88 3.37 2.86
N SER A 141 -14.56 4.17 3.88
CA SER A 141 -13.57 5.23 3.81
C SER A 141 -12.34 4.86 4.63
N TYR A 142 -11.19 5.36 4.23
CA TYR A 142 -9.91 5.18 4.93
C TYR A 142 -9.44 6.54 5.46
N PRO A 143 -9.87 6.94 6.67
CA PRO A 143 -9.53 8.25 7.22
C PRO A 143 -8.04 8.31 7.57
N VAL A 144 -7.37 9.35 7.11
CA VAL A 144 -5.96 9.64 7.38
C VAL A 144 -5.81 11.09 7.85
N PRO A 145 -4.76 11.45 8.63
CA PRO A 145 -4.63 12.77 9.24
C PRO A 145 -4.05 13.82 8.28
N ILE A 146 -4.40 13.76 6.99
CA ILE A 146 -3.95 14.69 5.93
C ILE A 146 -5.14 15.12 5.08
N GLU A 147 -5.01 16.24 4.39
CA GLU A 147 -6.08 16.85 3.58
C GLU A 147 -5.83 16.71 2.07
N GLU A 148 -4.68 16.16 1.66
CA GLU A 148 -4.25 16.10 0.27
C GLU A 148 -5.05 15.12 -0.58
N PHE A 149 -5.64 14.09 0.04
CA PHE A 149 -6.48 13.11 -0.65
C PHE A 149 -7.49 12.43 0.29
N LEU A 150 -8.53 11.88 -0.29
CA LEU A 150 -9.48 10.96 0.33
C LEU A 150 -9.40 9.63 -0.43
N LEU A 151 -9.48 8.51 0.28
CA LEU A 151 -9.56 7.17 -0.28
C LEU A 151 -10.83 6.47 0.20
N ASP A 152 -11.69 6.14 -0.74
CA ASP A 152 -12.87 5.31 -0.52
C ASP A 152 -12.78 4.01 -1.32
N ARG A 153 -13.45 2.98 -0.84
CA ARG A 153 -13.61 1.68 -1.51
C ARG A 153 -15.09 1.33 -1.56
N VAL A 154 -15.54 0.88 -2.72
CA VAL A 154 -16.93 0.44 -2.92
C VAL A 154 -16.94 -0.95 -3.53
N GLU A 155 -17.81 -1.82 -3.05
CA GLU A 155 -18.12 -3.11 -3.65
C GLU A 155 -19.55 -3.09 -4.20
N LEU A 156 -19.63 -3.17 -5.52
CA LEU A 156 -20.87 -3.21 -6.26
C LEU A 156 -21.22 -4.65 -6.65
N THR A 157 -22.48 -5.05 -6.42
CA THR A 157 -22.97 -6.38 -6.78
C THR A 157 -24.41 -6.31 -7.30
N GLY A 158 -24.72 -7.07 -8.34
CA GLY A 158 -26.09 -7.12 -8.89
C GLY A 158 -26.60 -5.75 -9.35
N SER A 159 -27.67 -5.26 -8.75
CA SER A 159 -28.29 -3.96 -9.07
C SER A 159 -27.79 -2.80 -8.21
N SER A 160 -26.71 -3.02 -7.44
CA SER A 160 -26.18 -1.98 -6.57
C SER A 160 -25.53 -0.83 -7.34
N SER A 161 -25.54 0.34 -6.75
CA SER A 161 -24.91 1.53 -7.32
C SER A 161 -24.33 2.44 -6.23
N VAL A 162 -23.45 3.36 -6.66
CA VAL A 162 -22.99 4.47 -5.85
C VAL A 162 -22.98 5.75 -6.65
N ASP A 163 -23.43 6.82 -6.04
CA ASP A 163 -23.39 8.16 -6.61
C ASP A 163 -22.11 8.84 -6.19
N LEU A 164 -21.28 9.20 -7.16
CA LEU A 164 -20.01 9.87 -7.00
C LEU A 164 -20.21 11.38 -7.20
N ASP A 165 -20.43 12.10 -6.10
CA ASP A 165 -20.60 13.54 -6.06
C ASP A 165 -19.57 14.14 -5.08
N TYR A 166 -18.31 14.15 -5.49
CA TYR A 166 -17.22 14.67 -4.69
C TYR A 166 -16.94 16.13 -5.04
N ASP A 167 -16.67 16.93 -4.00
CA ASP A 167 -16.25 18.33 -4.15
C ASP A 167 -14.75 18.41 -4.55
N GLY A 168 -14.42 17.78 -5.68
CA GLY A 168 -13.05 17.74 -6.17
C GLY A 168 -12.83 16.73 -7.29
N PRO A 169 -11.66 16.79 -7.94
CA PRO A 169 -11.31 15.83 -8.97
C PRO A 169 -11.15 14.42 -8.36
N THR A 170 -11.70 13.42 -9.02
CA THR A 170 -11.73 12.03 -8.54
C THR A 170 -11.14 11.08 -9.57
N ILE A 171 -10.41 10.07 -9.11
CA ILE A 171 -9.99 8.93 -9.90
C ILE A 171 -10.71 7.70 -9.37
N ALA A 172 -11.54 7.08 -10.20
CA ALA A 172 -12.16 5.79 -9.90
C ALA A 172 -11.37 4.68 -10.57
N LEU A 173 -10.82 3.76 -9.78
CA LEU A 173 -10.06 2.59 -10.25
C LEU A 173 -10.91 1.33 -10.11
N CYS A 174 -11.14 0.63 -11.20
CA CYS A 174 -11.74 -0.71 -11.16
C CYS A 174 -10.67 -1.74 -10.76
N THR A 175 -10.88 -2.45 -9.66
CA THR A 175 -9.95 -3.47 -9.16
C THR A 175 -10.43 -4.90 -9.42
N ALA A 176 -11.74 -5.11 -9.59
CA ALA A 176 -12.34 -6.41 -9.88
C ALA A 176 -13.66 -6.23 -10.63
N GLY A 177 -14.05 -7.22 -11.42
CA GLY A 177 -15.31 -7.19 -12.16
C GLY A 177 -15.35 -6.16 -13.29
N SER A 178 -16.51 -5.53 -13.50
CA SER A 178 -16.71 -4.46 -14.46
C SER A 178 -17.67 -3.43 -13.87
N VAL A 179 -17.34 -2.15 -14.06
CA VAL A 179 -18.11 -1.02 -13.52
C VAL A 179 -18.47 -0.07 -14.65
N THR A 180 -19.75 0.28 -14.76
CA THR A 180 -20.24 1.28 -15.70
C THR A 180 -20.50 2.59 -14.96
N PHE A 181 -19.87 3.65 -15.40
CA PHE A 181 -20.06 5.04 -14.94
C PHE A 181 -21.01 5.74 -15.88
N THR A 182 -22.03 6.39 -15.33
CA THR A 182 -23.05 7.14 -16.09
C THR A 182 -23.10 8.58 -15.59
N ASP A 183 -22.89 9.56 -16.46
CA ASP A 183 -23.00 10.97 -16.13
C ASP A 183 -24.46 11.46 -16.13
N ALA A 184 -24.70 12.69 -15.71
CA ALA A 184 -26.02 13.31 -15.65
C ALA A 184 -26.69 13.46 -17.05
N ALA A 185 -25.92 13.40 -18.13
CA ALA A 185 -26.43 13.43 -19.51
C ALA A 185 -26.77 12.03 -20.06
N GLY A 186 -26.52 10.97 -19.28
CA GLY A 186 -26.72 9.58 -19.67
C GLY A 186 -25.60 8.99 -20.52
N LYS A 187 -24.47 9.66 -20.65
CA LYS A 187 -23.27 9.11 -21.30
C LYS A 187 -22.62 8.09 -20.39
N THR A 188 -22.22 6.97 -20.94
CA THR A 188 -21.65 5.85 -20.18
C THR A 188 -20.19 5.58 -20.55
N LEU A 189 -19.43 5.11 -19.57
CA LEU A 189 -18.08 4.58 -19.73
C LEU A 189 -17.94 3.34 -18.84
N THR A 190 -17.46 2.24 -19.39
CA THR A 190 -17.20 1.01 -18.64
C THR A 190 -15.72 0.86 -18.38
N ALA A 191 -15.36 0.49 -17.14
CA ALA A 191 -14.00 0.15 -16.72
C ALA A 191 -13.91 -1.30 -16.24
N THR A 192 -12.82 -1.96 -16.63
CA THR A 192 -12.45 -3.31 -16.22
C THR A 192 -11.20 -3.28 -15.32
N PRO A 193 -10.78 -4.39 -14.68
CA PRO A 193 -9.69 -4.39 -13.72
C PRO A 193 -8.40 -3.75 -14.26
N GLY A 194 -7.84 -2.82 -13.48
CA GLY A 194 -6.66 -2.03 -13.83
C GLY A 194 -6.94 -0.76 -14.64
N GLN A 195 -8.20 -0.54 -15.07
CA GLN A 195 -8.60 0.70 -15.75
C GLN A 195 -9.08 1.73 -14.71
N ALA A 196 -8.71 2.98 -14.95
CA ALA A 196 -9.12 4.13 -14.14
C ALA A 196 -9.91 5.12 -14.97
N VAL A 197 -10.88 5.76 -14.34
CA VAL A 197 -11.71 6.83 -14.91
C VAL A 197 -11.38 8.11 -14.16
N TRP A 198 -11.09 9.18 -14.90
CA TRP A 198 -10.94 10.52 -14.36
C TRP A 198 -12.29 11.24 -14.37
N LEU A 199 -12.70 11.71 -13.20
CA LEU A 199 -13.90 12.52 -13.00
C LEU A 199 -13.42 13.94 -12.60
N PRO A 200 -13.49 14.92 -13.52
CA PRO A 200 -13.14 16.29 -13.17
C PRO A 200 -14.16 16.88 -12.19
N ALA A 201 -13.75 17.81 -11.34
CA ALA A 201 -14.64 18.48 -10.38
C ALA A 201 -15.85 19.16 -11.04
N SER A 202 -15.79 19.45 -12.33
CA SER A 202 -16.89 20.05 -13.12
C SER A 202 -17.88 19.05 -13.70
N GLU A 203 -17.65 17.73 -13.57
CA GLU A 203 -18.51 16.70 -14.15
C GLU A 203 -19.89 16.63 -13.51
N GLY A 204 -19.97 16.98 -12.23
CA GLY A 204 -21.17 16.80 -11.43
C GLY A 204 -21.41 15.34 -11.05
N LEU A 205 -22.66 14.98 -10.82
CA LEU A 205 -23.05 13.64 -10.37
C LEU A 205 -22.71 12.58 -11.44
N VAL A 206 -21.99 11.56 -11.02
CA VAL A 206 -21.75 10.35 -11.81
C VAL A 206 -22.18 9.14 -10.99
N THR A 207 -23.03 8.30 -11.56
CA THR A 207 -23.45 7.04 -10.92
C THR A 207 -22.61 5.88 -11.42
N ALA A 208 -22.02 5.10 -10.51
CA ALA A 208 -21.30 3.88 -10.82
C ALA A 208 -22.16 2.65 -10.49
N THR A 209 -22.26 1.70 -11.45
CA THR A 209 -23.04 0.46 -11.31
C THR A 209 -22.19 -0.75 -11.65
N ALA A 210 -22.48 -1.92 -11.05
CA ALA A 210 -21.90 -3.17 -11.50
C ALA A 210 -22.49 -3.56 -12.87
N GLU A 211 -21.66 -4.14 -13.74
CA GLU A 211 -22.19 -4.90 -14.86
C GLU A 211 -22.59 -6.31 -14.40
N SER A 212 -23.77 -6.76 -14.83
CA SER A 212 -24.32 -8.08 -14.56
C SER A 212 -23.57 -9.19 -15.31
#